data_d8fc7838748421068853a3d7d11b8fa0
#
_entry.id   d8fc7838748421068853a3d7d11b8fa0
#
_cell.length_a   1.000
_cell.length_b   1.000
_cell.length_c   1.000
_cell.angle_alpha   90.00
_cell.angle_beta   90.00
_cell.angle_gamma   90.00
#
_symmetry.space_group_name_H-M   'P 1'
#
loop_
_entity.id
_entity.type
_entity.pdbx_description
1 polymer ?
#
loop_
_entity_poly.entity_id
_entity_poly.type
_entity_poly.pdbx_seq_one_letter_code
_entity_poly.pdbx_strand_id
1 'polypeptide(L)'
;MPLYHKLVRDAIPNIIDQNGKKATFRTLDEHEFLVEAKKKLHEELAEYEKATMDADAVEELADLLELIQALAKTHGVTVEELEAVRAKKQQQRGGFEERLYLIEVED
;
A
#
# COMPACT_ATOMS: atom_id res chain seq x y z
N MET A 1 6.72 19.92 -20.28
CA MET A 1 5.80 19.57 -19.17
C MET A 1 6.10 18.17 -18.68
N PRO A 2 6.32 17.99 -17.40
CA PRO A 2 6.62 16.65 -16.88
C PRO A 2 5.41 15.73 -16.97
N LEU A 3 5.66 14.49 -17.34
CA LEU A 3 4.65 13.43 -17.40
C LEU A 3 4.93 12.42 -16.27
N TYR A 4 3.92 12.06 -15.55
CA TYR A 4 4.07 11.18 -14.39
C TYR A 4 3.52 9.77 -14.61
N HIS A 5 2.34 9.65 -15.24
CA HIS A 5 1.69 8.35 -15.51
C HIS A 5 1.70 7.43 -14.29
N LYS A 6 1.18 7.92 -13.17
CA LYS A 6 1.17 7.14 -11.94
C LYS A 6 -0.14 7.31 -11.17
N LEU A 7 -0.48 6.29 -10.41
CA LEU A 7 -1.62 6.34 -9.50
C LEU A 7 -1.34 7.33 -8.38
N VAL A 8 -2.33 8.15 -8.04
CA VAL A 8 -2.22 9.15 -6.96
C VAL A 8 -3.40 9.00 -6.00
N ARG A 9 -3.24 9.54 -4.79
CA ARG A 9 -4.32 9.57 -3.80
C ARG A 9 -5.42 10.52 -4.25
N ASP A 10 -6.63 10.26 -3.76
CA ASP A 10 -7.84 10.96 -4.19
C ASP A 10 -7.82 12.47 -3.97
N ALA A 11 -7.10 12.95 -2.96
CA ALA A 11 -7.03 14.37 -2.67
C ALA A 11 -5.99 15.13 -3.50
N ILE A 12 -5.16 14.45 -4.26
CA ILE A 12 -4.08 15.08 -5.02
C ILE A 12 -4.59 16.10 -6.04
N PRO A 13 -5.65 15.83 -6.83
CA PRO A 13 -6.17 16.85 -7.76
C PRO A 13 -6.47 18.18 -7.07
N ASN A 14 -7.14 18.11 -5.92
CA ASN A 14 -7.50 19.30 -5.16
C ASN A 14 -6.27 20.03 -4.60
N ILE A 15 -5.27 19.28 -4.14
CA ILE A 15 -4.03 19.84 -3.61
C ILE A 15 -3.27 20.59 -4.71
N ILE A 16 -3.17 20.01 -5.89
CA ILE A 16 -2.51 20.66 -7.04
C ILE A 16 -3.25 21.94 -7.43
N ASP A 17 -4.58 21.88 -7.47
CA ASP A 17 -5.42 23.03 -7.82
C ASP A 17 -5.24 24.17 -6.80
N GLN A 18 -5.22 23.85 -5.50
CA GLN A 18 -5.00 24.84 -4.45
C GLN A 18 -3.65 25.51 -4.54
N ASN A 19 -2.66 24.85 -5.13
CA ASN A 19 -1.32 25.40 -5.34
C ASN A 19 -1.23 26.23 -6.64
N GLY A 20 -2.36 26.47 -7.29
CA GLY A 20 -2.43 27.29 -8.49
C GLY A 20 -1.89 26.61 -9.75
N LYS A 21 -1.72 25.29 -9.71
CA LYS A 21 -1.22 24.52 -10.84
C LYS A 21 -2.34 23.73 -11.49
N LYS A 22 -2.16 23.40 -12.76
CA LYS A 22 -3.10 22.58 -13.51
C LYS A 22 -2.50 21.22 -13.77
N ALA A 23 -3.32 20.18 -13.67
CA ALA A 23 -2.90 18.81 -13.95
C ALA A 23 -4.02 18.09 -14.68
N THR A 24 -3.63 17.08 -15.45
CA THR A 24 -4.56 16.24 -16.19
C THR A 24 -4.63 14.88 -15.50
N PHE A 25 -5.86 14.43 -15.24
CA PHE A 25 -6.13 13.14 -14.59
C PHE A 25 -7.12 12.35 -15.44
N ARG A 26 -7.10 11.04 -15.27
CA ARG A 26 -8.19 10.19 -15.74
C ARG A 26 -8.49 9.16 -14.67
N THR A 27 -9.71 8.65 -14.65
CA THR A 27 -10.11 7.59 -13.73
C THR A 27 -9.86 6.25 -14.40
N LEU A 28 -9.16 5.36 -13.71
CA LEU A 28 -8.85 4.02 -14.20
C LEU A 28 -10.07 3.10 -14.05
N ASP A 29 -10.21 2.12 -14.95
CA ASP A 29 -11.15 1.04 -14.71
C ASP A 29 -10.58 0.08 -13.65
N GLU A 30 -11.37 -0.90 -13.22
CA GLU A 30 -10.96 -1.81 -12.14
C GLU A 30 -9.69 -2.59 -12.47
N HIS A 31 -9.56 -3.07 -13.71
CA HIS A 31 -8.39 -3.84 -14.12
C HIS A 31 -7.12 -2.97 -14.14
N GLU A 32 -7.22 -1.79 -14.71
CA GLU A 32 -6.10 -0.84 -14.75
C GLU A 32 -5.70 -0.42 -13.34
N PHE A 33 -6.70 -0.19 -12.47
CA PHE A 33 -6.42 0.18 -11.08
C PHE A 33 -5.63 -0.93 -10.38
N LEU A 34 -6.05 -2.19 -10.55
CA LEU A 34 -5.36 -3.33 -9.93
C LEU A 34 -3.88 -3.38 -10.37
N VAL A 35 -3.63 -3.20 -11.67
CA VAL A 35 -2.27 -3.20 -12.21
C VAL A 35 -1.44 -2.05 -11.61
N GLU A 36 -1.99 -0.83 -11.62
CA GLU A 36 -1.27 0.35 -11.16
C GLU A 36 -1.08 0.37 -9.64
N ALA A 37 -2.05 -0.16 -8.90
CA ALA A 37 -1.92 -0.26 -7.44
C ALA A 37 -0.83 -1.26 -7.05
N LYS A 38 -0.70 -2.36 -7.77
CA LYS A 38 0.38 -3.33 -7.53
C LYS A 38 1.75 -2.73 -7.83
N LYS A 39 1.87 -1.95 -8.91
CA LYS A 39 3.11 -1.23 -9.21
C LYS A 39 3.46 -0.26 -8.10
N LYS A 40 2.45 0.45 -7.59
CA LYS A 40 2.67 1.42 -6.53
C LYS A 40 3.06 0.73 -5.22
N LEU A 41 2.54 -0.46 -4.94
CA LEU A 41 2.99 -1.25 -3.80
C LEU A 41 4.49 -1.52 -3.86
N HIS A 42 5.00 -1.92 -5.02
CA HIS A 42 6.43 -2.16 -5.21
C HIS A 42 7.24 -0.88 -5.04
N GLU A 43 6.74 0.23 -5.55
CA GLU A 43 7.37 1.53 -5.42
C GLU A 43 7.48 1.93 -3.94
N GLU A 44 6.38 1.84 -3.20
CA GLU A 44 6.37 2.20 -1.77
C GLU A 44 7.22 1.24 -0.93
N LEU A 45 7.24 -0.04 -1.28
CA LEU A 45 8.11 -1.01 -0.61
C LEU A 45 9.58 -0.62 -0.81
N ALA A 46 9.97 -0.24 -2.02
CA ALA A 46 11.32 0.22 -2.30
C ALA A 46 11.66 1.48 -1.51
N GLU A 47 10.71 2.41 -1.38
CA GLU A 47 10.90 3.61 -0.57
C GLU A 47 11.09 3.26 0.91
N TYR A 48 10.32 2.31 1.42
CA TYR A 48 10.48 1.82 2.79
C TYR A 48 11.88 1.25 3.00
N GLU A 49 12.36 0.43 2.06
CA GLU A 49 13.69 -0.18 2.16
C GLU A 49 14.82 0.85 2.15
N LYS A 50 14.61 1.99 1.49
CA LYS A 50 15.60 3.08 1.42
C LYS A 50 15.52 4.04 2.61
N ALA A 51 14.42 4.02 3.36
CA ALA A 51 14.22 4.95 4.46
C ALA A 51 15.27 4.71 5.55
N THR A 52 15.97 5.76 5.96
CA THR A 52 17.01 5.67 6.99
C THR A 52 16.52 6.21 8.34
N MET A 53 15.50 7.07 8.33
CA MET A 53 14.91 7.66 9.53
C MET A 53 13.63 6.92 9.89
N ASP A 54 13.41 6.65 11.16
CA ASP A 54 12.21 5.94 11.61
C ASP A 54 10.92 6.65 11.20
N ALA A 55 10.88 7.98 11.27
CA ALA A 55 9.70 8.73 10.88
C ALA A 55 9.34 8.51 9.40
N ASP A 56 10.35 8.51 8.52
CA ASP A 56 10.13 8.27 7.09
C ASP A 56 9.70 6.82 6.84
N ALA A 57 10.29 5.88 7.55
CA ALA A 57 9.92 4.47 7.45
C ALA A 57 8.45 4.26 7.83
N VAL A 58 7.99 4.92 8.88
CA VAL A 58 6.58 4.83 9.32
C VAL A 58 5.64 5.41 8.26
N GLU A 59 6.01 6.52 7.62
CA GLU A 59 5.20 7.09 6.54
C GLU A 59 5.05 6.11 5.37
N GLU A 60 6.14 5.43 5.00
CA GLU A 60 6.09 4.44 3.92
C GLU A 60 5.25 3.23 4.30
N LEU A 61 5.31 2.80 5.57
CA LEU A 61 4.43 1.72 6.05
C LEU A 61 2.96 2.14 5.98
N ALA A 62 2.66 3.40 6.30
CA ALA A 62 1.30 3.93 6.19
C ALA A 62 0.83 3.94 4.73
N ASP A 63 1.71 4.31 3.80
CA ASP A 63 1.39 4.30 2.37
C ASP A 63 1.12 2.88 1.87
N LEU A 64 1.93 1.91 2.30
CA LEU A 64 1.71 0.50 1.98
C LEU A 64 0.38 0.01 2.52
N LEU A 65 0.05 0.37 3.76
CA LEU A 65 -1.21 -0.04 4.39
C LEU A 65 -2.41 0.53 3.64
N GLU A 66 -2.34 1.80 3.21
CA GLU A 66 -3.42 2.42 2.44
C GLU A 66 -3.67 1.68 1.13
N LEU A 67 -2.60 1.31 0.43
CA LEU A 67 -2.71 0.54 -0.82
C LEU A 67 -3.26 -0.86 -0.57
N ILE A 68 -2.84 -1.51 0.51
CA ILE A 68 -3.34 -2.83 0.88
C ILE A 68 -4.85 -2.77 1.11
N GLN A 69 -5.33 -1.76 1.84
CA GLN A 69 -6.76 -1.59 2.10
C GLN A 69 -7.54 -1.32 0.80
N ALA A 70 -6.99 -0.49 -0.09
CA ALA A 70 -7.61 -0.23 -1.39
C ALA A 70 -7.69 -1.49 -2.24
N LEU A 71 -6.61 -2.29 -2.23
CA LEU A 71 -6.56 -3.55 -2.98
C LEU A 71 -7.54 -4.60 -2.46
N ALA A 72 -7.78 -4.64 -1.14
CA ALA A 72 -8.76 -5.55 -0.56
C ALA A 72 -10.13 -5.41 -1.24
N LYS A 73 -10.52 -4.17 -1.53
CA LYS A 73 -11.80 -3.87 -2.18
C LYS A 73 -11.88 -4.46 -3.59
N THR A 74 -10.76 -4.55 -4.30
CA THR A 74 -10.75 -5.16 -5.64
C THR A 74 -11.03 -6.65 -5.59
N HIS A 75 -10.85 -7.28 -4.44
CA HIS A 75 -11.11 -8.70 -4.21
C HIS A 75 -12.45 -8.94 -3.50
N GLY A 76 -13.29 -7.91 -3.43
CA GLY A 76 -14.65 -8.03 -2.91
C GLY A 76 -14.75 -8.05 -1.39
N VAL A 77 -13.73 -7.61 -0.67
CA VAL A 77 -13.78 -7.57 0.79
C VAL A 77 -13.60 -6.14 1.31
N THR A 78 -14.18 -5.88 2.48
CA THR A 78 -14.03 -4.59 3.16
C THR A 78 -12.72 -4.57 3.96
N VAL A 79 -12.34 -3.38 4.42
CA VAL A 79 -11.18 -3.22 5.30
C VAL A 79 -11.38 -4.02 6.58
N GLU A 80 -12.60 -4.03 7.13
CA GLU A 80 -12.95 -4.76 8.33
C GLU A 80 -12.83 -6.27 8.13
N GLU A 81 -13.25 -6.76 6.96
CA GLU A 81 -13.12 -8.19 6.63
C GLU A 81 -11.65 -8.59 6.45
N LEU A 82 -10.85 -7.73 5.82
CA LEU A 82 -9.40 -7.96 5.71
C LEU A 82 -8.76 -8.03 7.10
N GLU A 83 -9.14 -7.12 7.99
CA GLU A 83 -8.63 -7.09 9.37
C GLU A 83 -9.02 -8.35 10.13
N ALA A 84 -10.24 -8.86 9.93
CA ALA A 84 -10.66 -10.11 10.53
C ALA A 84 -9.80 -11.29 10.09
N VAL A 85 -9.44 -11.35 8.81
CA VAL A 85 -8.54 -12.39 8.28
C VAL A 85 -7.15 -12.27 8.91
N ARG A 86 -6.62 -11.05 9.00
CA ARG A 86 -5.31 -10.79 9.62
C ARG A 86 -5.32 -11.23 11.10
N ALA A 87 -6.34 -10.83 11.84
CA ALA A 87 -6.45 -11.14 13.27
C ALA A 87 -6.56 -12.66 13.50
N LYS A 88 -7.32 -13.35 12.64
CA LYS A 88 -7.46 -14.81 12.74
C LYS A 88 -6.13 -15.52 12.49
N LYS A 89 -5.38 -15.07 11.50
CA LYS A 89 -4.04 -15.62 11.23
C LYS A 89 -3.09 -15.38 12.40
N GLN A 90 -3.16 -14.19 13.00
CA GLN A 90 -2.35 -13.86 14.17
C GLN A 90 -2.70 -14.78 15.34
N GLN A 91 -4.00 -15.05 15.56
CA GLN A 91 -4.44 -15.94 16.61
C GLN A 91 -3.95 -17.38 16.41
N GLN A 92 -3.96 -17.83 15.16
CA GLN A 92 -3.57 -19.21 14.82
C GLN A 92 -2.07 -19.43 14.75
N ARG A 93 -1.34 -18.45 14.25
CA ARG A 93 0.10 -18.59 13.94
C ARG A 93 1.00 -17.65 14.72
N GLY A 94 0.43 -16.68 15.43
CA GLY A 94 1.16 -15.64 16.13
C GLY A 94 1.55 -14.49 15.23
N GLY A 95 2.12 -13.46 15.81
CA GLY A 95 2.74 -12.37 15.09
C GLY A 95 4.24 -12.64 14.91
N PHE A 96 5.03 -11.57 14.88
CA PHE A 96 6.49 -11.67 14.68
C PHE A 96 7.28 -11.12 15.86
N GLU A 97 6.65 -11.02 17.02
CA GLU A 97 7.27 -10.41 18.21
C GLU A 97 8.50 -11.18 18.70
N GLU A 98 8.50 -12.50 18.54
CA GLU A 98 9.61 -13.32 19.02
C GLU A 98 10.77 -13.44 18.04
N ARG A 99 10.63 -12.89 16.83
CA ARG A 99 11.69 -12.83 15.82
C ARG A 99 12.27 -14.19 15.47
N LEU A 100 11.41 -15.21 15.36
CA LEU A 100 11.82 -16.59 15.08
C LEU A 100 12.24 -16.76 13.62
N TYR A 101 13.37 -17.42 13.42
CA TYR A 101 13.89 -17.72 12.09
C TYR A 101 14.01 -19.23 11.96
N LEU A 102 13.22 -19.82 11.07
CA LEU A 102 13.20 -21.27 10.87
C LEU A 102 14.46 -21.69 10.12
N ILE A 103 15.24 -22.62 10.67
CA ILE A 103 16.47 -23.13 10.06
C ILE A 103 16.21 -24.43 9.33
N GLU A 104 15.58 -25.39 10.01
CA GLU A 104 15.25 -26.68 9.39
C GLU A 104 14.12 -27.37 10.13
N VAL A 105 13.50 -28.32 9.46
CA VAL A 105 12.48 -29.18 10.03
C VAL A 105 12.93 -30.64 9.81
N GLU A 106 12.95 -31.44 10.86
CA GLU A 106 13.26 -32.86 10.77
C GLU A 106 12.07 -33.63 10.17
N ASP A 107 12.37 -34.66 9.38
CA ASP A 107 11.34 -35.51 8.76
C ASP A 107 10.71 -36.50 9.73
#